data_f9af795915aa317f3ef833ff66f02352
#
_entry.id   f9af795915aa317f3ef833ff66f02352
#
_cell.length_a   1.000
_cell.length_b   1.000
_cell.length_c   1.000
_cell.angle_alpha   90.00
_cell.angle_beta   90.00
_cell.angle_gamma   90.00
#
_symmetry.space_group_name_H-M   'P 1'
#
loop_
_entity.id
_entity.type
_entity.pdbx_description
1 polymer ?
#
loop_
_entity_poly.entity_id
_entity_poly.type
_entity_poly.pdbx_seq_one_letter_code
_entity_poly.pdbx_strand_id
1 'polypeptide(L)'
;MPEPGRPRFNHVAMSVPADLLNADGRQAIVAFYSEVFGWQELPTETVDGQKLVLMAYTYDQFVFLIADDQPMAAPRLDHFGMGVATEAELDAFLAKAKEYQARDPRVDIIDKKTEEHPGLRLTSFYVGYLLPLMIEVQLFEFAG
;
A
#
# COMPACT_ATOMS: atom_id res chain seq x y z
N MET A 1 17.85 -10.42 -12.43
CA MET A 1 18.44 -9.07 -12.43
C MET A 1 17.87 -8.26 -13.57
N PRO A 2 17.38 -7.06 -13.32
CA PRO A 2 17.02 -6.16 -14.41
C PRO A 2 18.28 -5.75 -15.15
N GLU A 3 18.16 -5.63 -16.46
CA GLU A 3 19.28 -5.18 -17.28
C GLU A 3 19.57 -3.71 -17.02
N PRO A 4 20.85 -3.30 -17.09
CA PRO A 4 21.20 -1.88 -16.95
C PRO A 4 20.44 -1.02 -17.95
N GLY A 5 19.96 0.12 -17.50
CA GLY A 5 19.25 1.08 -18.36
C GLY A 5 17.74 0.83 -18.48
N ARG A 6 17.21 -0.24 -17.92
CA ARG A 6 15.75 -0.45 -17.92
C ARG A 6 15.13 0.32 -16.77
N PRO A 7 14.04 1.06 -17.03
CA PRO A 7 13.34 1.72 -15.94
C PRO A 7 12.63 0.69 -15.04
N ARG A 8 12.44 1.05 -13.77
CA ARG A 8 11.74 0.22 -12.80
C ARG A 8 10.65 1.06 -12.14
N PHE A 9 9.65 0.40 -11.58
CA PHE A 9 8.65 1.09 -10.80
C PHE A 9 9.30 1.75 -9.59
N ASN A 10 8.93 2.99 -9.28
CA ASN A 10 9.43 3.66 -8.09
C ASN A 10 8.32 4.36 -7.29
N HIS A 11 7.17 4.65 -7.89
CA HIS A 11 6.09 5.25 -7.11
C HIS A 11 4.74 4.99 -7.76
N VAL A 12 3.71 5.24 -6.98
CA VAL A 12 2.32 5.29 -7.44
C VAL A 12 1.72 6.60 -6.95
N ALA A 13 0.95 7.26 -7.80
CA ALA A 13 0.26 8.48 -7.45
C ALA A 13 -1.25 8.27 -7.56
N MET A 14 -1.99 8.80 -6.60
CA MET A 14 -3.44 8.72 -6.58
C MET A 14 -4.01 10.07 -6.22
N SER A 15 -5.09 10.47 -6.90
CA SER A 15 -5.84 11.65 -6.49
C SER A 15 -6.87 11.26 -5.44
N VAL A 16 -7.05 12.12 -4.44
CA VAL A 16 -7.97 11.91 -3.33
C VAL A 16 -8.74 13.20 -3.04
N PRO A 17 -9.88 13.12 -2.34
CA PRO A 17 -10.55 14.34 -1.88
C PRO A 17 -9.64 15.14 -0.93
N ALA A 18 -9.72 16.46 -1.01
CA ALA A 18 -8.86 17.34 -0.21
C ALA A 18 -9.03 17.13 1.30
N ASP A 19 -10.22 16.73 1.76
CA ASP A 19 -10.47 16.49 3.18
C ASP A 19 -9.70 15.28 3.73
N LEU A 20 -9.27 14.35 2.88
CA LEU A 20 -8.37 13.27 3.32
C LEU A 20 -6.94 13.77 3.57
N LEU A 21 -6.59 14.94 3.07
CA LEU A 21 -5.25 15.51 3.22
C LEU A 21 -5.21 16.68 4.21
N ASN A 22 -6.34 17.00 4.86
CA ASN A 22 -6.32 17.93 5.99
C ASN A 22 -5.68 17.24 7.22
N ALA A 23 -5.56 17.97 8.32
CA ALA A 23 -4.84 17.46 9.49
C ALA A 23 -5.37 16.10 9.98
N ASP A 24 -6.70 15.96 10.08
CA ASP A 24 -7.32 14.72 10.60
C ASP A 24 -7.22 13.58 9.60
N GLY A 25 -7.53 13.83 8.33
CA GLY A 25 -7.46 12.81 7.28
C GLY A 25 -6.05 12.31 7.07
N ARG A 26 -5.09 13.24 7.00
CA ARG A 26 -3.69 12.89 6.86
C ARG A 26 -3.19 12.07 8.04
N GLN A 27 -3.55 12.47 9.27
CA GLN A 27 -3.15 11.73 10.46
C GLN A 27 -3.66 10.29 10.43
N ALA A 28 -4.90 10.07 10.01
CA ALA A 28 -5.48 8.74 9.91
C ALA A 28 -4.73 7.88 8.89
N ILE A 29 -4.41 8.45 7.72
CA ILE A 29 -3.65 7.73 6.68
C ILE A 29 -2.26 7.37 7.19
N VAL A 30 -1.54 8.34 7.73
CA VAL A 30 -0.18 8.13 8.22
C VAL A 30 -0.16 7.08 9.34
N ALA A 31 -1.13 7.16 10.27
CA ALA A 31 -1.20 6.22 11.39
C ALA A 31 -1.34 4.78 10.91
N PHE A 32 -2.25 4.54 9.96
CA PHE A 32 -2.47 3.18 9.45
C PHE A 32 -1.23 2.65 8.71
N TYR A 33 -0.76 3.39 7.71
CA TYR A 33 0.32 2.89 6.85
C TYR A 33 1.66 2.83 7.58
N SER A 34 1.86 3.65 8.59
CA SER A 34 3.03 3.57 9.46
C SER A 34 2.96 2.35 10.37
N GLU A 35 1.82 2.12 11.03
CA GLU A 35 1.70 0.99 11.97
C GLU A 35 1.75 -0.35 11.25
N VAL A 36 1.05 -0.48 10.11
CA VAL A 36 0.93 -1.76 9.41
C VAL A 36 2.17 -2.05 8.55
N PHE A 37 2.66 -1.06 7.80
CA PHE A 37 3.71 -1.26 6.82
C PHE A 37 5.03 -0.58 7.16
N GLY A 38 5.06 0.27 8.18
CA GLY A 38 6.27 1.01 8.51
C GLY A 38 6.57 2.17 7.55
N TRP A 39 5.58 2.60 6.77
CA TRP A 39 5.78 3.73 5.87
C TRP A 39 6.01 5.01 6.67
N GLN A 40 6.77 5.92 6.10
CA GLN A 40 7.12 7.17 6.75
C GLN A 40 6.66 8.36 5.90
N GLU A 41 6.00 9.30 6.55
CA GLU A 41 5.66 10.56 5.90
C GLU A 41 6.94 11.33 5.55
N LEU A 42 6.98 11.94 4.35
CA LEU A 42 8.06 12.86 3.96
C LEU A 42 7.55 14.28 4.20
N PRO A 43 7.80 14.87 5.38
CA PRO A 43 7.17 16.13 5.76
C PRO A 43 7.59 17.30 4.89
N THR A 44 8.78 17.27 4.30
CA THR A 44 9.22 18.33 3.38
C THR A 44 8.44 18.35 2.08
N GLU A 45 7.79 17.25 1.75
CA GLU A 45 7.00 17.10 0.52
C GLU A 45 5.50 17.16 0.79
N THR A 46 5.08 17.18 2.04
CA THR A 46 3.68 17.24 2.43
C THR A 46 3.19 18.68 2.50
N VAL A 47 2.03 18.93 1.93
CA VAL A 47 1.35 20.23 2.01
C VAL A 47 -0.11 19.97 2.43
N ASP A 48 -0.53 20.54 3.56
CA ASP A 48 -1.88 20.35 4.11
C ASP A 48 -2.96 20.61 3.07
N GLY A 49 -3.88 19.68 2.95
CA GLY A 49 -5.01 19.79 2.04
C GLY A 49 -4.66 19.68 0.56
N GLN A 50 -3.40 19.48 0.20
CA GLN A 50 -2.94 19.46 -1.19
C GLN A 50 -2.20 18.19 -1.57
N LYS A 51 -1.24 17.76 -0.77
CA LYS A 51 -0.47 16.56 -1.09
C LYS A 51 0.13 15.91 0.16
N LEU A 52 0.34 14.61 0.07
CA LEU A 52 0.99 13.79 1.08
C LEU A 52 1.88 12.78 0.38
N VAL A 53 3.13 12.65 0.82
CA VAL A 53 4.06 11.67 0.27
C VAL A 53 4.49 10.73 1.37
N LEU A 54 4.32 9.43 1.13
CA LEU A 54 4.69 8.36 2.06
C LEU A 54 5.80 7.53 1.45
N MET A 55 6.95 7.47 2.12
CA MET A 55 8.05 6.59 1.73
C MET A 55 7.69 5.16 2.12
N ALA A 56 7.65 4.26 1.13
CA ALA A 56 7.21 2.89 1.37
C ALA A 56 8.36 1.94 1.69
N TYR A 57 9.53 2.17 1.16
CA TYR A 57 10.70 1.31 1.40
C TYR A 57 11.96 2.16 1.47
N THR A 58 12.47 2.57 0.32
CA THR A 58 13.56 3.52 0.25
C THR A 58 13.00 4.85 -0.22
N TYR A 59 13.81 5.90 -0.13
CA TYR A 59 13.42 7.26 -0.45
C TYR A 59 12.91 7.41 -1.90
N ASP A 60 13.32 6.52 -2.81
CA ASP A 60 12.84 6.52 -4.19
C ASP A 60 11.70 5.52 -4.45
N GLN A 61 11.08 4.98 -3.38
CA GLN A 61 9.88 4.16 -3.48
C GLN A 61 8.80 4.75 -2.59
N PHE A 62 7.82 5.39 -3.21
CA PHE A 62 6.86 6.18 -2.43
C PHE A 62 5.46 6.16 -3.03
N VAL A 63 4.50 6.51 -2.19
CA VAL A 63 3.10 6.72 -2.57
C VAL A 63 2.83 8.21 -2.48
N PHE A 64 2.30 8.77 -3.56
CA PHE A 64 2.03 10.20 -3.69
C PHE A 64 0.53 10.42 -3.76
N LEU A 65 -0.02 11.15 -2.80
CA LEU A 65 -1.44 11.50 -2.78
C LEU A 65 -1.60 12.98 -3.10
N ILE A 66 -2.51 13.27 -4.02
CA ILE A 66 -2.75 14.63 -4.50
C ILE A 66 -4.24 14.93 -4.37
N ALA A 67 -4.58 16.09 -3.80
CA ALA A 67 -5.97 16.53 -3.74
C ALA A 67 -6.48 16.90 -5.12
N ASP A 68 -7.70 16.46 -5.43
CA ASP A 68 -8.35 16.79 -6.70
C ASP A 68 -9.87 16.84 -6.48
N ASP A 69 -10.55 17.75 -7.19
CA ASP A 69 -11.99 17.87 -7.13
C ASP A 69 -12.71 16.68 -7.77
N GLN A 70 -12.03 15.99 -8.68
CA GLN A 70 -12.52 14.77 -9.32
C GLN A 70 -11.56 13.63 -8.99
N PRO A 71 -11.54 13.17 -7.71
CA PRO A 71 -10.54 12.19 -7.28
C PRO A 71 -10.74 10.84 -7.96
N MET A 72 -9.67 10.07 -7.98
CA MET A 72 -9.69 8.71 -8.50
C MET A 72 -10.80 7.90 -7.83
N ALA A 73 -11.60 7.20 -8.64
CA ALA A 73 -12.58 6.24 -8.17
C ALA A 73 -12.25 4.92 -8.88
N ALA A 74 -11.89 3.91 -8.10
CA ALA A 74 -11.45 2.62 -8.64
C ALA A 74 -12.36 1.50 -8.13
N PRO A 75 -12.61 0.47 -8.96
CA PRO A 75 -13.25 -0.75 -8.47
C PRO A 75 -12.45 -1.34 -7.31
N ARG A 76 -13.13 -2.05 -6.41
CA ARG A 76 -12.51 -2.54 -5.16
C ARG A 76 -11.24 -3.34 -5.39
N LEU A 77 -11.16 -4.11 -6.47
CA LEU A 77 -10.03 -5.01 -6.72
C LEU A 77 -8.86 -4.34 -7.45
N ASP A 78 -8.99 -3.08 -7.84
CA ASP A 78 -7.85 -2.35 -8.40
C ASP A 78 -6.82 -2.12 -7.29
N HIS A 79 -5.56 -2.39 -7.60
CA HIS A 79 -4.53 -2.46 -6.57
C HIS A 79 -3.14 -2.22 -7.16
N PHE A 80 -2.20 -2.00 -6.27
CA PHE A 80 -0.78 -2.12 -6.60
C PHE A 80 -0.15 -3.13 -5.64
N GLY A 81 0.95 -3.75 -6.08
CA GLY A 81 1.56 -4.86 -5.37
C GLY A 81 2.83 -4.49 -4.64
N MET A 82 3.02 -5.13 -3.49
CA MET A 82 4.26 -5.04 -2.71
C MET A 82 4.74 -6.46 -2.42
N GLY A 83 6.01 -6.72 -2.69
CA GLY A 83 6.58 -8.04 -2.49
C GLY A 83 7.20 -8.21 -1.11
N VAL A 84 7.07 -9.40 -0.57
CA VAL A 84 7.77 -9.83 0.65
C VAL A 84 8.65 -11.05 0.33
N ALA A 85 9.62 -11.33 1.19
CA ALA A 85 10.58 -12.39 0.95
C ALA A 85 10.16 -13.73 1.55
N THR A 86 9.32 -13.72 2.59
CA THR A 86 8.94 -14.94 3.32
C THR A 86 7.47 -14.93 3.68
N GLU A 87 6.92 -16.14 3.90
CA GLU A 87 5.53 -16.26 4.35
C GLU A 87 5.35 -15.67 5.76
N ALA A 88 6.37 -15.79 6.61
CA ALA A 88 6.33 -15.20 7.95
C ALA A 88 6.17 -13.68 7.90
N GLU A 89 6.85 -13.00 6.96
CA GLU A 89 6.68 -11.58 6.77
C GLU A 89 5.26 -11.25 6.29
N LEU A 90 4.76 -12.00 5.31
CA LEU A 90 3.40 -11.82 4.81
C LEU A 90 2.37 -11.97 5.94
N ASP A 91 2.52 -13.01 6.74
CA ASP A 91 1.62 -13.27 7.86
C ASP A 91 1.69 -12.17 8.92
N ALA A 92 2.87 -11.61 9.15
CA ALA A 92 3.05 -10.52 10.11
C ALA A 92 2.32 -9.25 9.66
N PHE A 93 2.40 -8.90 8.36
CA PHE A 93 1.66 -7.75 7.83
C PHE A 93 0.15 -7.98 7.88
N LEU A 94 -0.30 -9.19 7.55
CA LEU A 94 -1.73 -9.52 7.63
C LEU A 94 -2.24 -9.43 9.07
N ALA A 95 -1.46 -9.90 10.04
CA ALA A 95 -1.84 -9.83 11.46
C ALA A 95 -1.98 -8.36 11.90
N LYS A 96 -1.04 -7.49 11.52
CA LYS A 96 -1.13 -6.07 11.85
C LYS A 96 -2.34 -5.40 11.22
N ALA A 97 -2.66 -5.76 9.98
CA ALA A 97 -3.84 -5.23 9.31
C ALA A 97 -5.11 -5.65 10.04
N LYS A 98 -5.20 -6.90 10.46
CA LYS A 98 -6.36 -7.41 11.20
C LYS A 98 -6.49 -6.76 12.59
N GLU A 99 -5.39 -6.52 13.28
CA GLU A 99 -5.38 -5.80 14.54
C GLU A 99 -5.93 -4.38 14.36
N TYR A 100 -5.49 -3.70 13.32
CA TYR A 100 -5.98 -2.35 13.03
C TYR A 100 -7.46 -2.39 12.69
N GLN A 101 -7.91 -3.37 11.89
CA GLN A 101 -9.31 -3.53 11.52
C GLN A 101 -10.20 -3.68 12.75
N ALA A 102 -9.73 -4.34 13.80
CA ALA A 102 -10.49 -4.50 15.03
C ALA A 102 -10.75 -3.16 15.73
N ARG A 103 -9.89 -2.15 15.50
CA ARG A 103 -10.04 -0.80 16.07
C ARG A 103 -10.70 0.17 15.11
N ASP A 104 -10.59 -0.08 13.81
CA ASP A 104 -11.13 0.80 12.77
C ASP A 104 -11.71 -0.05 11.63
N PRO A 105 -13.05 -0.18 11.57
CA PRO A 105 -13.69 -1.06 10.58
C PRO A 105 -13.60 -0.54 9.14
N ARG A 106 -13.01 0.63 8.90
CA ARG A 106 -12.78 1.12 7.55
C ARG A 106 -11.67 0.36 6.84
N VAL A 107 -10.88 -0.42 7.57
CA VAL A 107 -9.87 -1.31 6.96
C VAL A 107 -10.59 -2.41 6.21
N ASP A 108 -10.27 -2.56 4.93
CA ASP A 108 -10.83 -3.58 4.04
C ASP A 108 -9.76 -4.64 3.77
N ILE A 109 -10.05 -5.90 4.09
CA ILE A 109 -9.10 -7.00 3.94
C ILE A 109 -9.70 -8.09 3.07
N ILE A 110 -8.92 -8.57 2.10
CA ILE A 110 -9.17 -9.83 1.41
C ILE A 110 -8.12 -10.80 1.92
N ASP A 111 -8.57 -11.85 2.60
CA ASP A 111 -7.70 -12.72 3.37
C ASP A 111 -6.70 -13.49 2.51
N LYS A 112 -5.72 -14.07 3.16
CA LYS A 112 -4.62 -14.80 2.53
C LYS A 112 -5.14 -15.93 1.64
N LYS A 113 -4.58 -16.01 0.45
CA LYS A 113 -4.90 -17.02 -0.54
C LYS A 113 -3.61 -17.44 -1.24
N THR A 114 -3.53 -18.74 -1.53
CA THR A 114 -2.39 -19.31 -2.26
C THR A 114 -2.86 -19.83 -3.60
N GLU A 115 -2.11 -19.53 -4.65
CA GLU A 115 -2.34 -20.03 -6.00
C GLU A 115 -1.13 -20.84 -6.45
N GLU A 116 -1.40 -22.06 -6.94
CA GLU A 116 -0.36 -22.94 -7.45
C GLU A 116 -0.34 -22.86 -8.97
N HIS A 117 0.84 -22.57 -9.50
CA HIS A 117 1.10 -22.56 -10.94
C HIS A 117 2.31 -23.45 -11.24
N PRO A 118 2.47 -23.95 -12.46
CA PRO A 118 3.67 -24.73 -12.79
C PRO A 118 4.93 -23.89 -12.53
N GLY A 119 5.77 -24.39 -11.58
CA GLY A 119 7.02 -23.73 -11.23
C GLY A 119 6.89 -22.48 -10.35
N LEU A 120 5.67 -22.13 -9.91
CA LEU A 120 5.46 -20.92 -9.14
C LEU A 120 4.32 -21.08 -8.15
N ARG A 121 4.55 -20.69 -6.91
CA ARG A 121 3.50 -20.59 -5.90
C ARG A 121 3.38 -19.12 -5.49
N LEU A 122 2.16 -18.59 -5.59
CA LEU A 122 1.85 -17.22 -5.21
C LEU A 122 0.97 -17.20 -3.98
N THR A 123 1.39 -16.48 -2.96
CA THR A 123 0.59 -16.26 -1.75
C THR A 123 0.40 -14.78 -1.59
N SER A 124 -0.83 -14.33 -1.37
CA SER A 124 -1.10 -12.91 -1.22
C SER A 124 -2.32 -12.65 -0.35
N PHE A 125 -2.39 -11.43 0.16
CA PHE A 125 -3.62 -10.86 0.71
C PHE A 125 -3.73 -9.42 0.23
N TYR A 126 -4.94 -8.85 0.34
CA TYR A 126 -5.18 -7.47 -0.05
C TYR A 126 -5.63 -6.68 1.16
N VAL A 127 -5.20 -5.43 1.24
CA VAL A 127 -5.67 -4.52 2.27
C VAL A 127 -5.87 -3.13 1.68
N GLY A 128 -6.96 -2.48 2.09
CA GLY A 128 -7.24 -1.10 1.70
C GLY A 128 -7.65 -0.28 2.91
N TYR A 129 -7.26 0.99 2.92
CA TYR A 129 -7.63 1.91 3.98
C TYR A 129 -7.58 3.34 3.44
N LEU A 130 -8.74 3.96 3.30
CA LEU A 130 -8.92 5.36 2.90
C LEU A 130 -8.40 5.75 1.51
N LEU A 131 -7.60 4.93 0.85
CA LEU A 131 -7.05 5.23 -0.47
C LEU A 131 -7.88 4.56 -1.57
N PRO A 132 -7.87 5.11 -2.80
CA PRO A 132 -8.64 4.53 -3.90
C PRO A 132 -8.21 3.12 -4.31
N LEU A 133 -6.93 2.80 -4.17
CA LEU A 133 -6.39 1.49 -4.54
C LEU A 133 -6.12 0.65 -3.31
N MET A 134 -6.36 -0.65 -3.42
CA MET A 134 -5.90 -1.62 -2.43
C MET A 134 -4.42 -1.91 -2.63
N ILE A 135 -3.80 -2.51 -1.63
CA ILE A 135 -2.44 -3.04 -1.70
C ILE A 135 -2.53 -4.56 -1.68
N GLU A 136 -1.90 -5.21 -2.66
CA GLU A 136 -1.68 -6.65 -2.60
C GLU A 136 -0.30 -6.89 -2.02
N VAL A 137 -0.23 -7.59 -0.88
CA VAL A 137 1.05 -8.04 -0.32
C VAL A 137 1.27 -9.45 -0.82
N GLN A 138 2.37 -9.69 -1.53
CA GLN A 138 2.52 -10.87 -2.37
C GLN A 138 3.88 -11.53 -2.16
N LEU A 139 3.85 -12.86 -2.07
CA LEU A 139 5.03 -13.71 -1.98
C LEU A 139 5.12 -14.58 -3.22
N PHE A 140 6.24 -14.50 -3.91
CA PHE A 140 6.57 -15.37 -5.05
C PHE A 140 7.52 -16.46 -4.57
N GLU A 141 7.13 -17.73 -4.75
CA GLU A 141 7.98 -18.87 -4.44
C GLU A 141 8.17 -19.68 -5.71
N PHE A 142 9.36 -19.64 -6.26
CA PHE A 142 9.69 -20.36 -7.49
C PHE A 142 10.17 -21.76 -7.14
N ALA A 143 9.74 -22.75 -7.92
CA ALA A 143 10.27 -24.11 -7.82
C ALA A 143 11.72 -24.08 -8.27
N GLY A 144 12.63 -24.46 -7.36
CA GLY A 144 14.07 -24.37 -7.56
C GLY A 144 14.64 -25.49 -8.40
#